data_b051d624baa4629176304d77b6a50cce
#
_entry.id   b051d624baa4629176304d77b6a50cce
#
_cell.length_a   1.000
_cell.length_b   1.000
_cell.length_c   1.000
_cell.angle_alpha   90.00
_cell.angle_beta   90.00
_cell.angle_gamma   90.00
#
_symmetry.space_group_name_H-M   'P 1'
#
loop_
_entity.id
_entity.type
_entity.pdbx_description
1 polymer ?
#
loop_
_entity_poly.entity_id
_entity_poly.type
_entity_poly.pdbx_seq_one_letter_code
_entity_poly.pdbx_strand_id
1 'polypeptide(L)'
;MPQSERKHDLLVEIRYLQSHSRMRKKILVVTDNLRDQVNGVVTTFKNIESHARNDGFDIVYLDPGQFSYCDAPGYPEVKLSWPSGIGKKIEDMDPEHIHIATEGPLGLAARLYCDRKGIKYNTSYHTKFPEFLKKMYYIPEWLTYAYMRWFHKHSGRVLTTTPTMVDDLRGHGFTCDIRAWTRGVDRDIFKSSLRKEKLTGRPILLSVGRVSKEKGLDDFCKLDYPGATKLVVGDGPYRAELEKRYPDVCFAGVKTGVELAEYFASADVFVFTSRSDTFGVVIIESLAVGTPVAAYPVAGPIDIIENGITGHMSEDLKTSIDVCLGLPRDRIEKVSLKWTWLQCWEIFKNNLIRNTTY
;
A
#
# COMPACT_ATOMS: atom_id res chain seq x y z
N MET A 1 38.01 -17.48 38.00
CA MET A 1 37.74 -16.04 37.81
C MET A 1 37.08 -15.48 39.05
N PRO A 2 37.62 -14.45 39.69
CA PRO A 2 37.06 -13.85 40.89
C PRO A 2 35.69 -13.22 40.57
N GLN A 3 34.78 -13.27 41.57
CA GLN A 3 33.42 -12.67 41.46
C GLN A 3 33.42 -11.17 41.13
N SER A 4 34.53 -10.47 41.43
CA SER A 4 34.73 -9.04 41.15
C SER A 4 34.86 -8.73 39.63
N GLU A 5 35.50 -9.60 38.86
CA GLU A 5 35.67 -9.41 37.42
C GLU A 5 34.32 -9.61 36.68
N ARG A 6 33.54 -10.64 37.07
CA ARG A 6 32.20 -10.83 36.47
C ARG A 6 31.26 -9.67 36.74
N LYS A 7 31.37 -9.03 37.90
CA LYS A 7 30.56 -7.87 38.27
C LYS A 7 30.97 -6.63 37.46
N HIS A 8 32.27 -6.50 37.19
CA HIS A 8 32.80 -5.41 36.36
C HIS A 8 32.36 -5.53 34.89
N ASP A 9 32.49 -6.74 34.34
CA ASP A 9 32.07 -7.03 32.95
C ASP A 9 30.55 -6.83 32.76
N LEU A 10 29.73 -7.27 33.74
CA LEU A 10 28.29 -7.06 33.73
C LEU A 10 27.90 -5.57 33.81
N LEU A 11 28.64 -4.78 34.60
CA LEU A 11 28.45 -3.32 34.71
C LEU A 11 28.90 -2.58 33.44
N VAL A 12 29.97 -3.06 32.78
CA VAL A 12 30.42 -2.54 31.50
C VAL A 12 29.39 -2.87 30.41
N GLU A 13 28.88 -4.09 30.40
CA GLU A 13 27.83 -4.53 29.46
C GLU A 13 26.50 -3.79 29.69
N ILE A 14 26.10 -3.58 30.94
CA ILE A 14 24.91 -2.76 31.28
C ILE A 14 25.13 -1.30 30.91
N ARG A 15 26.31 -0.72 31.13
CA ARG A 15 26.65 0.64 30.67
C ARG A 15 26.73 0.73 29.17
N TYR A 16 27.26 -0.30 28.49
CA TYR A 16 27.26 -0.41 27.03
C TYR A 16 25.82 -0.49 26.48
N LEU A 17 24.95 -1.31 27.08
CA LEU A 17 23.53 -1.39 26.73
C LEU A 17 22.78 -0.10 27.10
N GLN A 18 23.09 0.56 28.18
CA GLN A 18 22.49 1.85 28.55
C GLN A 18 23.03 3.02 27.71
N SER A 19 24.31 3.01 27.33
CA SER A 19 24.86 4.04 26.42
C SER A 19 24.42 3.86 24.96
N HIS A 20 23.99 2.67 24.58
CA HIS A 20 23.39 2.37 23.26
C HIS A 20 21.86 2.42 23.27
N SER A 21 21.24 2.64 24.42
CA SER A 21 19.87 3.15 24.54
C SER A 21 19.81 4.65 24.17
N ARG A 22 20.36 5.02 23.00
CA ARG A 22 19.93 6.25 22.34
C ARG A 22 18.41 6.14 22.24
N MET A 23 17.68 7.03 22.92
CA MET A 23 16.23 7.12 22.75
C MET A 23 15.96 7.16 21.25
N ARG A 24 15.26 6.12 20.74
CA ARG A 24 14.96 6.03 19.32
C ARG A 24 14.18 7.25 18.91
N LYS A 25 14.47 7.77 17.74
CA LYS A 25 13.75 8.90 17.14
C LYS A 25 12.33 8.48 16.84
N LYS A 26 11.35 9.22 17.33
CA LYS A 26 9.95 8.88 17.09
C LYS A 26 9.45 9.49 15.79
N ILE A 27 8.83 8.64 14.97
CA ILE A 27 8.05 9.04 13.81
C ILE A 27 6.58 8.83 14.15
N LEU A 28 5.82 9.91 14.28
CA LEU A 28 4.38 9.83 14.47
C LEU A 28 3.69 9.70 13.12
N VAL A 29 2.96 8.62 12.93
CA VAL A 29 2.07 8.39 11.78
C VAL A 29 0.64 8.64 12.22
N VAL A 30 0.01 9.65 11.64
CA VAL A 30 -1.41 9.96 11.84
C VAL A 30 -2.21 9.35 10.69
N THR A 31 -3.20 8.52 10.99
CA THR A 31 -3.99 7.81 9.98
C THR A 31 -5.45 7.65 10.41
N ASP A 32 -6.37 7.72 9.46
CA ASP A 32 -7.79 7.44 9.66
C ASP A 32 -8.12 5.93 9.53
N ASN A 33 -7.11 5.08 9.37
CA ASN A 33 -7.25 3.62 9.33
C ASN A 33 -6.91 3.02 10.69
N LEU A 34 -7.70 2.06 11.15
CA LEU A 34 -7.34 1.24 12.31
C LEU A 34 -6.10 0.38 12.00
N ARG A 35 -5.23 0.20 13.00
CA ARG A 35 -3.97 -0.51 12.83
C ARG A 35 -4.11 -1.99 12.45
N ASP A 36 -5.22 -2.62 12.74
CA ASP A 36 -5.53 -4.02 12.43
C ASP A 36 -6.26 -4.21 11.09
N GLN A 37 -6.61 -3.12 10.41
CA GLN A 37 -7.22 -3.20 9.07
C GLN A 37 -6.24 -3.72 8.03
N VAL A 38 -6.77 -4.50 7.09
CA VAL A 38 -6.03 -4.97 5.91
C VAL A 38 -6.23 -3.97 4.76
N ASN A 39 -5.33 -3.01 4.65
CA ASN A 39 -5.29 -2.07 3.52
C ASN A 39 -3.85 -1.65 3.20
N GLY A 40 -3.65 -1.06 2.03
CA GLY A 40 -2.32 -0.72 1.53
C GLY A 40 -1.53 0.27 2.40
N VAL A 41 -2.20 1.19 3.11
CA VAL A 41 -1.54 2.17 4.00
C VAL A 41 -1.01 1.47 5.23
N VAL A 42 -1.89 0.74 5.96
CA VAL A 42 -1.52 0.00 7.17
C VAL A 42 -0.45 -1.04 6.88
N THR A 43 -0.62 -1.82 5.80
CA THR A 43 0.36 -2.82 5.37
C THR A 43 1.73 -2.20 5.10
N THR A 44 1.78 -1.04 4.44
CA THR A 44 3.04 -0.35 4.15
C THR A 44 3.78 -0.01 5.43
N PHE A 45 3.12 0.67 6.38
CA PHE A 45 3.76 1.07 7.63
C PHE A 45 4.18 -0.12 8.49
N LYS A 46 3.35 -1.16 8.59
CA LYS A 46 3.71 -2.40 9.33
C LYS A 46 4.98 -3.06 8.78
N ASN A 47 5.11 -3.13 7.47
CA ASN A 47 6.26 -3.79 6.84
C ASN A 47 7.56 -2.98 6.96
N ILE A 48 7.50 -1.65 7.09
CA ILE A 48 8.71 -0.85 7.29
C ILE A 48 9.11 -0.67 8.77
N GLU A 49 8.26 -1.06 9.74
CA GLU A 49 8.55 -0.89 11.18
C GLU A 49 9.86 -1.58 11.62
N SER A 50 10.11 -2.80 11.15
CA SER A 50 11.34 -3.54 11.50
C SER A 50 12.59 -2.83 10.96
N HIS A 51 12.54 -2.34 9.73
CA HIS A 51 13.63 -1.58 9.12
C HIS A 51 13.85 -0.24 9.85
N ALA A 52 12.75 0.44 10.22
CA ALA A 52 12.82 1.67 11.02
C ALA A 52 13.52 1.43 12.37
N ARG A 53 13.15 0.36 13.09
CA ARG A 53 13.79 0.00 14.38
C ARG A 53 15.27 -0.29 14.24
N ASN A 54 15.68 -0.98 13.19
CA ASN A 54 17.08 -1.28 12.91
C ASN A 54 17.90 0.01 12.68
N ASP A 55 17.27 1.05 12.15
CA ASP A 55 17.88 2.35 11.88
C ASP A 55 17.74 3.35 13.07
N GLY A 56 17.24 2.89 14.22
CA GLY A 56 17.09 3.71 15.42
C GLY A 56 15.85 4.62 15.42
N PHE A 57 14.80 4.25 14.67
CA PHE A 57 13.51 4.93 14.70
C PHE A 57 12.43 4.03 15.29
N ASP A 58 11.48 4.65 16.01
CA ASP A 58 10.23 4.02 16.43
C ASP A 58 9.06 4.69 15.71
N ILE A 59 8.29 3.91 14.97
CA ILE A 59 7.04 4.36 14.37
C ILE A 59 5.93 4.22 15.40
N VAL A 60 5.33 5.35 15.78
CA VAL A 60 4.19 5.42 16.69
C VAL A 60 2.96 5.92 15.94
N TYR A 61 1.79 5.48 16.34
CA TYR A 61 0.56 5.76 15.59
C TYR A 61 -0.42 6.60 16.39
N LEU A 62 -1.13 7.45 15.67
CA LEU A 62 -2.33 8.12 16.10
C LEU A 62 -3.43 7.73 15.12
N ASP A 63 -4.30 6.82 15.56
CA ASP A 63 -5.32 6.16 14.76
C ASP A 63 -6.73 6.26 15.42
N PRO A 64 -7.80 5.86 14.72
CA PRO A 64 -9.17 5.93 15.24
C PRO A 64 -9.37 5.22 16.57
N GLY A 65 -8.63 4.13 16.85
CA GLY A 65 -8.76 3.37 18.10
C GLY A 65 -8.47 4.17 19.37
N GLN A 66 -7.86 5.35 19.24
CA GLN A 66 -7.56 6.25 20.35
C GLN A 66 -8.60 7.37 20.56
N PHE A 67 -9.66 7.35 19.77
CA PHE A 67 -10.74 8.35 19.75
C PHE A 67 -12.10 7.69 19.66
N SER A 68 -13.15 8.46 19.89
CA SER A 68 -14.52 8.04 19.51
C SER A 68 -14.63 8.11 17.98
N TYR A 69 -15.20 7.08 17.37
CA TYR A 69 -15.42 7.03 15.93
C TYR A 69 -16.73 6.31 15.58
N CYS A 70 -17.23 6.53 14.37
CA CYS A 70 -18.27 5.72 13.74
C CYS A 70 -17.84 5.28 12.35
N ASP A 71 -18.54 4.29 11.81
CA ASP A 71 -18.31 3.82 10.45
C ASP A 71 -18.90 4.82 9.44
N ALA A 72 -18.19 5.02 8.31
CA ALA A 72 -18.73 5.81 7.23
C ALA A 72 -19.94 5.08 6.58
N PRO A 73 -21.03 5.78 6.25
CA PRO A 73 -22.19 5.19 5.62
C PRO A 73 -21.82 4.44 4.33
N GLY A 74 -22.18 3.15 4.26
CA GLY A 74 -21.86 2.28 3.11
C GLY A 74 -20.40 1.79 3.03
N TYR A 75 -19.51 2.23 3.92
CA TYR A 75 -18.09 1.88 3.96
C TYR A 75 -17.62 1.66 5.40
N PRO A 76 -17.97 0.52 6.03
CA PRO A 76 -17.65 0.26 7.44
C PRO A 76 -16.15 0.17 7.72
N GLU A 77 -15.33 -0.01 6.69
CA GLU A 77 -13.88 0.04 6.78
C GLU A 77 -13.32 1.46 6.92
N VAL A 78 -14.08 2.49 6.55
CA VAL A 78 -13.67 3.90 6.72
C VAL A 78 -14.20 4.41 8.06
N LYS A 79 -13.29 4.84 8.94
CA LYS A 79 -13.63 5.33 10.29
C LYS A 79 -13.66 6.85 10.30
N LEU A 80 -14.80 7.40 10.70
CA LEU A 80 -14.98 8.83 10.91
C LEU A 80 -14.76 9.13 12.40
N SER A 81 -13.61 9.68 12.72
CA SER A 81 -13.19 9.92 14.11
C SER A 81 -13.53 11.33 14.60
N TRP A 82 -13.78 11.47 15.90
CA TRP A 82 -13.84 12.76 16.58
C TRP A 82 -12.49 13.05 17.26
N PRO A 83 -11.63 13.88 16.66
CA PRO A 83 -10.22 14.05 17.07
C PRO A 83 -10.05 14.99 18.28
N SER A 84 -10.91 14.86 19.29
CA SER A 84 -10.84 15.69 20.50
C SER A 84 -9.50 15.48 21.23
N GLY A 85 -8.83 16.58 21.55
CA GLY A 85 -7.55 16.54 22.28
C GLY A 85 -6.36 16.05 21.45
N ILE A 86 -6.45 15.99 20.13
CA ILE A 86 -5.37 15.49 19.25
C ILE A 86 -4.03 16.22 19.48
N GLY A 87 -4.08 17.54 19.69
CA GLY A 87 -2.86 18.34 19.95
C GLY A 87 -2.11 17.88 21.20
N LYS A 88 -2.83 17.62 22.29
CA LYS A 88 -2.21 17.09 23.53
C LYS A 88 -1.59 15.72 23.29
N LYS A 89 -2.28 14.83 22.58
CA LYS A 89 -1.73 13.50 22.23
C LYS A 89 -0.45 13.60 21.41
N ILE A 90 -0.38 14.54 20.45
CA ILE A 90 0.84 14.78 19.68
C ILE A 90 1.96 15.30 20.57
N GLU A 91 1.67 16.26 21.48
CA GLU A 91 2.64 16.79 22.44
C GLU A 91 3.15 15.69 23.41
N ASP A 92 2.25 14.87 23.96
CA ASP A 92 2.61 13.78 24.88
C ASP A 92 3.49 12.69 24.22
N MET A 93 3.34 12.48 22.91
CA MET A 93 4.16 11.55 22.15
C MET A 93 5.56 12.08 21.83
N ASP A 94 5.73 13.40 21.82
CA ASP A 94 6.99 14.11 21.51
C ASP A 94 7.72 13.54 20.28
N PRO A 95 7.14 13.61 19.06
CA PRO A 95 7.73 13.02 17.87
C PRO A 95 8.79 13.92 17.25
N GLU A 96 9.89 13.33 16.78
CA GLU A 96 10.90 14.05 15.98
C GLU A 96 10.42 14.30 14.55
N HIS A 97 9.54 13.42 14.04
CA HIS A 97 8.93 13.52 12.71
C HIS A 97 7.43 13.26 12.79
N ILE A 98 6.66 14.03 12.03
CA ILE A 98 5.20 13.82 11.90
C ILE A 98 4.88 13.53 10.44
N HIS A 99 4.18 12.43 10.21
CA HIS A 99 3.69 12.02 8.90
C HIS A 99 2.18 11.80 8.95
N ILE A 100 1.43 12.60 8.21
CA ILE A 100 -0.03 12.49 8.10
C ILE A 100 -0.33 11.63 6.88
N ALA A 101 -0.74 10.39 7.12
CA ALA A 101 -0.85 9.36 6.10
C ALA A 101 -2.20 9.37 5.36
N THR A 102 -3.21 10.04 5.89
CA THR A 102 -4.56 10.11 5.30
C THR A 102 -5.19 11.47 5.47
N GLU A 103 -6.14 11.82 4.59
CA GLU A 103 -6.78 13.12 4.49
C GLU A 103 -8.14 13.21 5.20
N GLY A 104 -8.47 12.22 6.02
CA GLY A 104 -9.70 12.15 6.79
C GLY A 104 -9.70 13.02 8.05
N PRO A 105 -10.66 12.83 8.97
CA PRO A 105 -10.85 13.68 10.15
C PRO A 105 -9.63 13.78 11.06
N LEU A 106 -8.91 12.65 11.31
CA LEU A 106 -7.70 12.67 12.13
C LEU A 106 -6.56 13.39 11.42
N GLY A 107 -6.33 13.08 10.15
CA GLY A 107 -5.32 13.75 9.33
C GLY A 107 -5.58 15.25 9.27
N LEU A 108 -6.83 15.67 9.06
CA LEU A 108 -7.22 17.08 9.02
C LEU A 108 -6.94 17.77 10.36
N ALA A 109 -7.34 17.16 11.47
CA ALA A 109 -7.13 17.75 12.79
C ALA A 109 -5.64 17.87 13.15
N ALA A 110 -4.83 16.85 12.83
CA ALA A 110 -3.39 16.90 13.02
C ALA A 110 -2.74 18.01 12.16
N ARG A 111 -3.12 18.09 10.88
CA ARG A 111 -2.68 19.16 9.99
C ARG A 111 -2.98 20.55 10.56
N LEU A 112 -4.24 20.80 10.95
CA LEU A 112 -4.65 22.10 11.52
C LEU A 112 -3.93 22.43 12.84
N TYR A 113 -3.64 21.42 13.65
CA TYR A 113 -2.84 21.58 14.86
C TYR A 113 -1.40 21.97 14.52
N CYS A 114 -0.74 21.23 13.60
CA CYS A 114 0.63 21.50 13.19
C CYS A 114 0.75 22.89 12.55
N ASP A 115 -0.16 23.27 11.66
CA ASP A 115 -0.17 24.60 11.03
C ASP A 115 -0.26 25.73 12.08
N ARG A 116 -1.14 25.58 13.09
CA ARG A 116 -1.29 26.60 14.16
C ARG A 116 -0.04 26.71 15.04
N LYS A 117 0.67 25.61 15.24
CA LYS A 117 1.89 25.58 16.09
C LYS A 117 3.17 25.83 15.30
N GLY A 118 3.11 25.97 13.97
CA GLY A 118 4.29 26.10 13.12
C GLY A 118 5.14 24.81 13.03
N ILE A 119 4.56 23.67 13.40
CA ILE A 119 5.19 22.34 13.36
C ILE A 119 5.27 21.84 11.92
N LYS A 120 6.45 21.42 11.47
CA LYS A 120 6.63 20.81 10.15
C LYS A 120 6.17 19.36 10.13
N TYR A 121 5.55 18.96 9.04
CA TYR A 121 5.04 17.59 8.84
C TYR A 121 5.12 17.20 7.37
N ASN A 122 5.09 15.89 7.13
CA ASN A 122 4.88 15.33 5.80
C ASN A 122 3.46 14.79 5.67
N THR A 123 3.01 14.63 4.43
CA THR A 123 1.74 13.98 4.12
C THR A 123 1.94 12.89 3.07
N SER A 124 0.94 12.02 2.91
CA SER A 124 0.87 11.06 1.80
C SER A 124 -0.42 11.20 1.04
N TYR A 125 -0.35 10.89 -0.27
CA TYR A 125 -1.49 10.71 -1.14
C TYR A 125 -1.48 9.27 -1.67
N HIS A 126 -2.35 8.42 -1.10
CA HIS A 126 -2.36 6.98 -1.37
C HIS A 126 -3.49 6.53 -2.27
N THR A 127 -4.57 7.29 -2.36
CA THR A 127 -5.79 6.92 -3.05
C THR A 127 -6.25 8.05 -3.94
N LYS A 128 -6.74 7.74 -5.15
CA LYS A 128 -7.43 8.70 -6.02
C LYS A 128 -8.79 9.06 -5.42
N PHE A 129 -8.73 9.77 -4.30
CA PHE A 129 -9.88 10.11 -3.48
C PHE A 129 -10.94 10.96 -4.23
N PRO A 130 -10.55 11.93 -5.11
CA PRO A 130 -11.50 12.67 -5.92
C PRO A 130 -12.33 11.79 -6.86
N GLU A 131 -11.69 10.86 -7.57
CA GLU A 131 -12.36 9.92 -8.49
C GLU A 131 -13.25 8.94 -7.71
N PHE A 132 -12.77 8.49 -6.55
CA PHE A 132 -13.54 7.63 -5.66
C PHE A 132 -14.82 8.33 -5.19
N LEU A 133 -14.74 9.55 -4.65
CA LEU A 133 -15.88 10.30 -4.15
C LEU A 133 -16.88 10.66 -5.27
N LYS A 134 -16.40 10.99 -6.47
CA LYS A 134 -17.25 11.20 -7.63
C LYS A 134 -18.06 9.96 -7.97
N LYS A 135 -17.39 8.80 -8.03
CA LYS A 135 -18.02 7.52 -8.40
C LYS A 135 -19.04 7.05 -7.36
N MET A 136 -18.76 7.28 -6.07
CA MET A 136 -19.56 6.75 -4.96
C MET A 136 -20.65 7.72 -4.48
N TYR A 137 -20.34 9.01 -4.42
CA TYR A 137 -21.20 10.02 -3.82
C TYR A 137 -21.56 11.15 -4.78
N TYR A 138 -21.17 11.05 -6.06
CA TYR A 138 -21.41 12.07 -7.10
C TYR A 138 -20.83 13.44 -6.76
N ILE A 139 -19.83 13.51 -5.87
CA ILE A 139 -19.13 14.74 -5.52
C ILE A 139 -18.25 15.15 -6.70
N PRO A 140 -18.34 16.40 -7.20
CA PRO A 140 -17.52 16.86 -8.32
C PRO A 140 -16.01 16.80 -8.00
N GLU A 141 -15.22 16.22 -8.89
CA GLU A 141 -13.76 16.06 -8.70
C GLU A 141 -13.06 17.39 -8.44
N TRP A 142 -13.46 18.46 -9.10
CA TRP A 142 -12.82 19.77 -8.92
C TRP A 142 -12.89 20.27 -7.47
N LEU A 143 -14.00 19.98 -6.78
CA LEU A 143 -14.18 20.35 -5.37
C LEU A 143 -13.25 19.52 -4.47
N THR A 144 -13.19 18.22 -4.70
CA THR A 144 -12.32 17.33 -3.93
C THR A 144 -10.85 17.61 -4.21
N TYR A 145 -10.47 17.88 -5.46
CA TYR A 145 -9.09 18.32 -5.77
C TYR A 145 -8.75 19.68 -5.14
N ALA A 146 -9.70 20.59 -5.02
CA ALA A 146 -9.49 21.85 -4.29
C ALA A 146 -9.18 21.59 -2.80
N TYR A 147 -9.94 20.68 -2.16
CA TYR A 147 -9.67 20.22 -0.79
C TYR A 147 -8.28 19.58 -0.68
N MET A 148 -7.94 18.64 -1.57
CA MET A 148 -6.65 17.96 -1.56
C MET A 148 -5.47 18.93 -1.73
N ARG A 149 -5.55 19.86 -2.68
CA ARG A 149 -4.52 20.91 -2.83
C ARG A 149 -4.36 21.75 -1.56
N TRP A 150 -5.48 22.14 -0.95
CA TRP A 150 -5.46 22.91 0.29
C TRP A 150 -4.87 22.07 1.45
N PHE A 151 -5.25 20.78 1.54
CA PHE A 151 -4.76 19.88 2.59
C PHE A 151 -3.25 19.70 2.54
N HIS A 152 -2.69 19.48 1.37
CA HIS A 152 -1.28 19.20 1.19
C HIS A 152 -0.40 20.48 1.06
N LYS A 153 -0.99 21.65 0.94
CA LYS A 153 -0.29 22.91 0.63
C LYS A 153 0.89 23.23 1.56
N HIS A 154 0.74 22.99 2.85
CA HIS A 154 1.74 23.30 3.87
C HIS A 154 2.59 22.09 4.26
N SER A 155 2.36 20.94 3.65
CA SER A 155 3.20 19.77 3.83
C SER A 155 4.62 20.10 3.38
N GLY A 156 5.60 19.72 4.18
CA GLY A 156 6.99 19.86 3.79
C GLY A 156 7.36 18.98 2.60
N ARG A 157 6.78 17.73 2.57
CA ARG A 157 6.80 16.82 1.42
C ARG A 157 5.51 16.01 1.37
N VAL A 158 5.03 15.78 0.14
CA VAL A 158 3.92 14.87 -0.14
C VAL A 158 4.48 13.60 -0.76
N LEU A 159 4.23 12.45 -0.12
CA LEU A 159 4.63 11.17 -0.65
C LEU A 159 3.46 10.53 -1.41
N THR A 160 3.69 10.15 -2.65
CA THR A 160 2.71 9.39 -3.45
C THR A 160 3.34 8.12 -4.01
N THR A 161 2.55 7.25 -4.59
CA THR A 161 2.96 5.86 -4.83
C THR A 161 3.94 5.67 -5.99
N THR A 162 3.77 6.43 -7.08
CA THR A 162 4.52 6.22 -8.32
C THR A 162 4.90 7.55 -8.99
N PRO A 163 5.88 7.56 -9.92
CA PRO A 163 6.21 8.73 -10.73
C PRO A 163 5.00 9.26 -11.52
N THR A 164 4.21 8.39 -12.14
CA THR A 164 2.99 8.80 -12.86
C THR A 164 1.99 9.51 -11.93
N MET A 165 1.88 9.08 -10.67
CA MET A 165 1.04 9.79 -9.69
C MET A 165 1.62 11.15 -9.29
N VAL A 166 2.94 11.32 -9.29
CA VAL A 166 3.55 12.65 -9.10
C VAL A 166 3.13 13.59 -10.22
N ASP A 167 3.19 13.12 -11.47
CA ASP A 167 2.82 13.92 -12.64
C ASP A 167 1.31 14.20 -12.69
N ASP A 168 0.48 13.23 -12.32
CA ASP A 168 -0.97 13.37 -12.20
C ASP A 168 -1.35 14.48 -11.19
N LEU A 169 -0.76 14.45 -9.99
CA LEU A 169 -1.00 15.48 -8.98
C LEU A 169 -0.52 16.87 -9.43
N ARG A 170 0.64 16.96 -10.09
CA ARG A 170 1.11 18.22 -10.69
C ARG A 170 0.15 18.73 -11.75
N GLY A 171 -0.36 17.84 -12.62
CA GLY A 171 -1.39 18.16 -13.61
C GLY A 171 -2.67 18.71 -12.99
N HIS A 172 -3.01 18.26 -11.77
CA HIS A 172 -4.13 18.76 -10.99
C HIS A 172 -3.80 20.02 -10.14
N GLY A 173 -2.63 20.65 -10.39
CA GLY A 173 -2.28 21.95 -9.81
C GLY A 173 -1.72 21.89 -8.38
N PHE A 174 -1.15 20.76 -7.95
CA PHE A 174 -0.40 20.69 -6.70
C PHE A 174 0.97 21.36 -6.89
N THR A 175 1.33 22.28 -6.00
CA THR A 175 2.56 23.08 -6.06
C THR A 175 3.60 22.70 -4.99
N CYS A 176 3.27 21.78 -4.09
CA CYS A 176 4.14 21.29 -3.04
C CYS A 176 5.24 20.35 -3.57
N ASP A 177 6.26 20.04 -2.75
CA ASP A 177 7.29 19.04 -3.08
C ASP A 177 6.68 17.62 -3.02
N ILE A 178 6.41 17.03 -4.18
CA ILE A 178 5.81 15.69 -4.31
C ILE A 178 6.90 14.70 -4.69
N ARG A 179 6.98 13.57 -3.98
CA ARG A 179 7.97 12.51 -4.21
C ARG A 179 7.29 11.15 -4.35
N ALA A 180 7.80 10.34 -5.26
CA ALA A 180 7.37 8.95 -5.37
C ALA A 180 7.92 8.13 -4.20
N TRP A 181 7.06 7.29 -3.63
CA TRP A 181 7.36 6.38 -2.53
C TRP A 181 6.85 4.98 -2.85
N THR A 182 7.75 4.10 -3.20
CA THR A 182 7.45 2.73 -3.65
C THR A 182 6.88 1.84 -2.54
N ARG A 183 6.57 0.60 -2.91
CA ARG A 183 6.17 -0.49 -2.02
C ARG A 183 7.17 -1.63 -2.15
N GLY A 184 7.09 -2.57 -1.22
CA GLY A 184 7.88 -3.79 -1.23
C GLY A 184 7.01 -5.04 -1.22
N VAL A 185 7.65 -6.18 -1.44
CA VAL A 185 7.05 -7.50 -1.30
C VAL A 185 7.91 -8.34 -0.35
N ASP A 186 7.25 -9.17 0.45
CA ASP A 186 7.93 -10.11 1.36
C ASP A 186 8.40 -11.33 0.56
N ARG A 187 9.73 -11.42 0.35
CA ARG A 187 10.37 -12.50 -0.39
C ARG A 187 10.45 -13.82 0.38
N ASP A 188 10.20 -13.80 1.68
CA ASP A 188 10.13 -15.02 2.47
C ASP A 188 8.77 -15.71 2.31
N ILE A 189 7.76 -14.95 1.97
CA ILE A 189 6.40 -15.42 1.68
C ILE A 189 6.22 -15.69 0.18
N PHE A 190 6.53 -14.72 -0.69
CA PHE A 190 6.27 -14.80 -2.13
C PHE A 190 7.46 -15.41 -2.87
N LYS A 191 7.45 -16.74 -3.05
CA LYS A 191 8.50 -17.55 -3.69
C LYS A 191 7.96 -18.32 -4.90
N SER A 192 8.70 -18.31 -5.99
CA SER A 192 8.34 -19.08 -7.21
C SER A 192 8.30 -20.59 -6.99
N SER A 193 9.06 -21.10 -5.99
CA SER A 193 9.04 -22.50 -5.58
C SER A 193 7.70 -23.02 -5.04
N LEU A 194 6.76 -22.14 -4.71
CA LEU A 194 5.41 -22.49 -4.26
C LEU A 194 4.48 -22.93 -5.41
N ARG A 195 4.95 -22.90 -6.67
CA ARG A 195 4.15 -23.27 -7.84
C ARG A 195 3.69 -24.72 -7.78
N LYS A 196 2.37 -24.93 -7.90
CA LYS A 196 1.73 -26.25 -7.99
C LYS A 196 1.35 -26.52 -9.45
N GLU A 197 1.99 -27.53 -10.05
CA GLU A 197 1.77 -27.86 -11.47
C GLU A 197 0.47 -28.63 -11.78
N LYS A 198 -0.16 -29.21 -10.75
CA LYS A 198 -1.29 -30.16 -10.90
C LYS A 198 -2.68 -29.53 -10.95
N LEU A 199 -2.83 -28.26 -11.27
CA LEU A 199 -4.16 -27.67 -11.47
C LEU A 199 -4.64 -27.98 -12.89
N THR A 200 -5.80 -28.61 -13.01
CA THR A 200 -6.50 -28.90 -14.30
C THR A 200 -7.12 -27.62 -14.86
N GLY A 201 -7.21 -27.53 -16.20
CA GLY A 201 -7.82 -26.39 -16.88
C GLY A 201 -6.85 -25.21 -17.02
N ARG A 202 -5.84 -25.38 -17.89
CA ARG A 202 -4.87 -24.30 -18.22
C ARG A 202 -5.24 -23.61 -19.53
N PRO A 203 -4.89 -22.29 -19.64
CA PRO A 203 -4.18 -21.50 -18.64
C PRO A 203 -5.05 -21.12 -17.43
N ILE A 204 -4.40 -20.89 -16.28
CA ILE A 204 -5.04 -20.34 -15.08
C ILE A 204 -4.87 -18.83 -15.09
N LEU A 205 -5.98 -18.14 -15.25
CA LEU A 205 -6.07 -16.68 -15.16
C LEU A 205 -6.51 -16.31 -13.76
N LEU A 206 -5.70 -15.52 -13.07
CA LEU A 206 -5.91 -15.13 -11.67
C LEU A 206 -6.23 -13.65 -11.57
N SER A 207 -7.23 -13.29 -10.77
CA SER A 207 -7.43 -11.92 -10.29
C SER A 207 -7.44 -11.90 -8.77
N VAL A 208 -6.75 -10.92 -8.15
CA VAL A 208 -6.60 -10.83 -6.69
C VAL A 208 -6.94 -9.43 -6.22
N GLY A 209 -7.75 -9.35 -5.18
CA GLY A 209 -8.08 -8.08 -4.54
C GLY A 209 -9.47 -8.05 -3.94
N ARG A 210 -9.86 -6.88 -3.44
CA ARG A 210 -11.23 -6.65 -2.95
C ARG A 210 -12.22 -6.83 -4.09
N VAL A 211 -13.27 -7.61 -3.84
CA VAL A 211 -14.33 -7.83 -4.83
C VAL A 211 -15.35 -6.70 -4.76
N SER A 212 -15.05 -5.62 -5.48
CA SER A 212 -15.84 -4.38 -5.50
C SER A 212 -15.88 -3.77 -6.91
N LYS A 213 -16.89 -2.93 -7.16
CA LYS A 213 -17.16 -2.40 -8.53
C LYS A 213 -16.00 -1.60 -9.11
N GLU A 214 -15.27 -0.85 -8.27
CA GLU A 214 -14.14 -0.03 -8.71
C GLU A 214 -12.94 -0.86 -9.20
N LYS A 215 -12.84 -2.15 -8.83
CA LYS A 215 -11.77 -3.05 -9.28
C LYS A 215 -11.98 -3.60 -10.70
N GLY A 216 -13.14 -3.33 -11.32
CA GLY A 216 -13.40 -3.70 -12.70
C GLY A 216 -13.43 -5.20 -12.98
N LEU A 217 -13.78 -6.03 -11.97
CA LEU A 217 -13.81 -7.49 -12.10
C LEU A 217 -14.80 -8.01 -13.13
N ASP A 218 -15.81 -7.23 -13.55
CA ASP A 218 -16.66 -7.57 -14.67
C ASP A 218 -15.84 -7.82 -15.94
N ASP A 219 -14.79 -7.02 -16.19
CA ASP A 219 -13.92 -7.17 -17.34
C ASP A 219 -13.14 -8.48 -17.31
N PHE A 220 -12.71 -8.93 -16.13
CA PHE A 220 -12.08 -10.24 -15.93
C PHE A 220 -13.10 -11.38 -16.09
N CYS A 221 -14.24 -11.28 -15.43
CA CYS A 221 -15.23 -12.37 -15.41
C CYS A 221 -15.84 -12.63 -16.80
N LYS A 222 -16.07 -11.57 -17.60
CA LYS A 222 -16.64 -11.69 -18.96
C LYS A 222 -15.63 -12.10 -20.03
N LEU A 223 -14.31 -12.18 -19.70
CA LEU A 223 -13.31 -12.61 -20.68
C LEU A 223 -13.68 -13.95 -21.29
N ASP A 224 -13.81 -13.97 -22.62
CA ASP A 224 -13.93 -15.20 -23.39
C ASP A 224 -12.54 -15.71 -23.75
N TYR A 225 -12.06 -16.66 -22.93
CA TYR A 225 -10.76 -17.32 -23.11
C TYR A 225 -10.95 -18.84 -23.00
N PRO A 226 -11.25 -19.53 -24.13
CA PRO A 226 -11.58 -20.94 -24.14
C PRO A 226 -10.51 -21.82 -23.51
N GLY A 227 -10.92 -22.75 -22.65
CA GLY A 227 -10.03 -23.69 -21.95
C GLY A 227 -9.34 -23.12 -20.73
N ALA A 228 -9.41 -21.81 -20.47
CA ALA A 228 -8.84 -21.23 -19.27
C ALA A 228 -9.70 -21.44 -18.03
N THR A 229 -9.03 -21.59 -16.88
CA THR A 229 -9.68 -21.48 -15.57
C THR A 229 -9.57 -20.04 -15.08
N LYS A 230 -10.70 -19.38 -14.85
CA LYS A 230 -10.77 -18.04 -14.25
C LYS A 230 -10.93 -18.15 -12.75
N LEU A 231 -10.01 -17.53 -11.99
CA LEU A 231 -9.93 -17.64 -10.55
C LEU A 231 -9.85 -16.25 -9.91
N VAL A 232 -10.77 -15.95 -9.00
CA VAL A 232 -10.79 -14.70 -8.21
C VAL A 232 -10.44 -15.03 -6.76
N VAL A 233 -9.40 -14.38 -6.22
CA VAL A 233 -9.01 -14.45 -4.81
C VAL A 233 -9.31 -13.11 -4.15
N GLY A 234 -10.12 -13.16 -3.11
CA GLY A 234 -10.60 -12.01 -2.37
C GLY A 234 -12.06 -12.10 -2.02
N ASP A 235 -12.57 -11.09 -1.34
CA ASP A 235 -13.97 -10.96 -0.97
C ASP A 235 -14.41 -9.50 -1.04
N GLY A 236 -15.72 -9.26 -0.99
CA GLY A 236 -16.26 -7.91 -0.96
C GLY A 236 -17.72 -7.84 -1.40
N PRO A 237 -18.30 -6.63 -1.34
CA PRO A 237 -19.75 -6.44 -1.50
C PRO A 237 -20.27 -6.78 -2.91
N TYR A 238 -19.40 -6.90 -3.90
CA TYR A 238 -19.79 -7.19 -5.28
C TYR A 238 -19.70 -8.69 -5.64
N ARG A 239 -19.21 -9.53 -4.72
CA ARG A 239 -18.97 -10.96 -4.97
C ARG A 239 -20.24 -11.72 -5.35
N ALA A 240 -21.30 -11.62 -4.54
CA ALA A 240 -22.55 -12.36 -4.76
C ALA A 240 -23.20 -12.04 -6.12
N GLU A 241 -23.06 -10.78 -6.59
CA GLU A 241 -23.56 -10.36 -7.88
C GLU A 241 -22.74 -11.00 -9.02
N LEU A 242 -21.40 -11.02 -8.90
CA LEU A 242 -20.51 -11.63 -9.89
C LEU A 242 -20.66 -13.14 -9.95
N GLU A 243 -20.73 -13.85 -8.82
CA GLU A 243 -20.97 -15.31 -8.79
C GLU A 243 -22.26 -15.70 -9.49
N LYS A 244 -23.33 -14.91 -9.29
CA LYS A 244 -24.62 -15.16 -9.96
C LYS A 244 -24.54 -14.89 -11.48
N ARG A 245 -23.78 -13.91 -11.90
CA ARG A 245 -23.68 -13.48 -13.31
C ARG A 245 -22.70 -14.33 -14.11
N TYR A 246 -21.64 -14.82 -13.47
CA TYR A 246 -20.55 -15.57 -14.09
C TYR A 246 -20.26 -16.88 -13.32
N PRO A 247 -21.13 -17.89 -13.46
CA PRO A 247 -21.03 -19.15 -12.71
C PRO A 247 -19.83 -20.03 -13.10
N ASP A 248 -19.17 -19.72 -14.20
CA ASP A 248 -17.94 -20.36 -14.68
C ASP A 248 -16.67 -19.81 -14.04
N VAL A 249 -16.76 -18.74 -13.26
CA VAL A 249 -15.64 -18.14 -12.54
C VAL A 249 -15.55 -18.70 -11.12
N CYS A 250 -14.38 -19.17 -10.72
CA CYS A 250 -14.15 -19.68 -9.37
C CYS A 250 -13.77 -18.55 -8.41
N PHE A 251 -14.50 -18.39 -7.30
CA PHE A 251 -14.22 -17.44 -6.23
C PHE A 251 -13.67 -18.16 -5.01
N ALA A 252 -12.37 -18.04 -4.75
CA ALA A 252 -11.66 -18.75 -3.68
C ALA A 252 -11.77 -18.08 -2.29
N GLY A 253 -12.40 -16.91 -2.21
CA GLY A 253 -12.46 -16.13 -0.97
C GLY A 253 -11.13 -15.45 -0.62
N VAL A 254 -11.05 -14.89 0.59
CA VAL A 254 -9.85 -14.20 1.08
C VAL A 254 -8.73 -15.19 1.34
N LYS A 255 -7.54 -14.89 0.82
CA LYS A 255 -6.29 -15.62 1.06
C LYS A 255 -5.21 -14.64 1.49
N THR A 256 -4.29 -15.08 2.35
CA THR A 256 -3.20 -14.26 2.88
C THR A 256 -1.91 -15.07 3.02
N GLY A 257 -0.78 -14.37 3.16
CA GLY A 257 0.52 -15.00 3.42
C GLY A 257 0.90 -16.04 2.37
N VAL A 258 1.38 -17.19 2.83
CA VAL A 258 1.86 -18.28 1.96
C VAL A 258 0.76 -18.83 1.05
N GLU A 259 -0.48 -18.92 1.56
CA GLU A 259 -1.60 -19.41 0.75
C GLU A 259 -1.87 -18.49 -0.45
N LEU A 260 -1.85 -17.15 -0.25
CA LEU A 260 -1.96 -16.20 -1.35
C LEU A 260 -0.80 -16.32 -2.33
N ALA A 261 0.42 -16.48 -1.82
CA ALA A 261 1.60 -16.67 -2.66
C ALA A 261 1.52 -17.93 -3.52
N GLU A 262 0.94 -19.04 -3.01
CA GLU A 262 0.66 -20.25 -3.77
C GLU A 262 -0.29 -20.01 -4.94
N TYR A 263 -1.35 -19.22 -4.74
CA TYR A 263 -2.27 -18.84 -5.82
C TYR A 263 -1.55 -18.06 -6.93
N PHE A 264 -0.76 -17.06 -6.56
CA PHE A 264 0.03 -16.31 -7.53
C PHE A 264 1.04 -17.20 -8.25
N ALA A 265 1.82 -17.99 -7.53
CA ALA A 265 2.85 -18.85 -8.12
C ALA A 265 2.26 -19.90 -9.09
N SER A 266 1.06 -20.41 -8.79
CA SER A 266 0.39 -21.45 -9.58
C SER A 266 -0.39 -20.91 -10.78
N ALA A 267 -0.70 -19.62 -10.82
CA ALA A 267 -1.33 -18.97 -11.96
C ALA A 267 -0.39 -18.87 -13.16
N ASP A 268 -0.95 -18.87 -14.36
CA ASP A 268 -0.18 -18.65 -15.59
C ASP A 268 -0.11 -17.16 -15.94
N VAL A 269 -1.19 -16.41 -15.68
CA VAL A 269 -1.24 -14.95 -15.84
C VAL A 269 -2.06 -14.33 -14.69
N PHE A 270 -1.54 -13.30 -14.07
CA PHE A 270 -2.30 -12.42 -13.20
C PHE A 270 -2.95 -11.32 -14.03
N VAL A 271 -4.28 -11.21 -13.98
CA VAL A 271 -5.05 -10.23 -14.72
C VAL A 271 -5.53 -9.13 -13.79
N PHE A 272 -4.98 -7.93 -13.97
CA PHE A 272 -5.26 -6.76 -13.15
C PHE A 272 -6.17 -5.79 -13.89
N THR A 273 -7.44 -5.74 -13.50
CA THR A 273 -8.48 -4.97 -14.19
C THR A 273 -8.78 -3.61 -13.59
N SER A 274 -8.19 -3.29 -12.43
CA SER A 274 -8.43 -2.02 -11.77
C SER A 274 -7.86 -0.84 -12.57
N ARG A 275 -8.67 0.21 -12.74
CA ARG A 275 -8.27 1.47 -13.37
C ARG A 275 -8.06 2.61 -12.36
N SER A 276 -8.29 2.34 -11.07
CA SER A 276 -8.29 3.37 -10.00
C SER A 276 -7.18 3.19 -8.97
N ASP A 277 -6.43 2.11 -9.02
CA ASP A 277 -5.32 1.88 -8.09
C ASP A 277 -4.14 2.81 -8.40
N THR A 278 -3.55 3.38 -7.35
CA THR A 278 -2.40 4.26 -7.47
C THR A 278 -1.07 3.50 -7.55
N PHE A 279 -1.04 2.23 -7.15
CA PHE A 279 0.14 1.34 -7.21
C PHE A 279 -0.25 -0.07 -7.65
N GLY A 280 -1.05 -0.78 -6.84
CA GLY A 280 -1.36 -2.19 -7.04
C GLY A 280 -0.27 -3.10 -6.46
N VAL A 281 -0.19 -3.23 -5.12
CA VAL A 281 0.78 -4.11 -4.43
C VAL A 281 0.71 -5.55 -4.95
N VAL A 282 -0.49 -6.03 -5.28
CA VAL A 282 -0.73 -7.36 -5.87
C VAL A 282 0.03 -7.57 -7.19
N ILE A 283 0.36 -6.51 -7.93
CA ILE A 283 1.19 -6.59 -9.15
C ILE A 283 2.61 -7.06 -8.77
N ILE A 284 3.25 -6.38 -7.80
CA ILE A 284 4.61 -6.76 -7.39
C ILE A 284 4.65 -8.10 -6.66
N GLU A 285 3.57 -8.51 -5.98
CA GLU A 285 3.41 -9.84 -5.40
C GLU A 285 3.39 -10.93 -6.49
N SER A 286 2.63 -10.70 -7.58
CA SER A 286 2.63 -11.56 -8.75
C SER A 286 4.01 -11.68 -9.40
N LEU A 287 4.67 -10.55 -9.64
CA LEU A 287 6.01 -10.52 -10.23
C LEU A 287 7.05 -11.22 -9.34
N ALA A 288 6.89 -11.15 -8.02
CA ALA A 288 7.81 -11.78 -7.06
C ALA A 288 7.87 -13.30 -7.18
N VAL A 289 6.79 -13.93 -7.58
CA VAL A 289 6.71 -15.38 -7.83
C VAL A 289 6.90 -15.75 -9.31
N GLY A 290 7.29 -14.77 -10.15
CA GLY A 290 7.52 -14.96 -11.57
C GLY A 290 6.23 -15.05 -12.41
N THR A 291 5.07 -14.65 -11.91
CA THR A 291 3.81 -14.67 -12.66
C THR A 291 3.63 -13.36 -13.41
N PRO A 292 3.50 -13.41 -14.76
CA PRO A 292 3.34 -12.22 -15.58
C PRO A 292 1.99 -11.54 -15.33
N VAL A 293 1.93 -10.22 -15.61
CA VAL A 293 0.76 -9.40 -15.34
C VAL A 293 0.16 -8.85 -16.64
N ALA A 294 -1.10 -9.15 -16.89
CA ALA A 294 -1.92 -8.52 -17.93
C ALA A 294 -2.76 -7.41 -17.30
N ALA A 295 -2.64 -6.17 -17.80
CA ALA A 295 -3.32 -5.02 -17.21
C ALA A 295 -3.74 -3.98 -18.24
N TYR A 296 -4.57 -3.03 -17.83
CA TYR A 296 -4.81 -1.79 -18.58
C TYR A 296 -3.63 -0.81 -18.41
N PRO A 297 -3.34 0.04 -19.44
CA PRO A 297 -2.26 1.02 -19.39
C PRO A 297 -2.67 2.26 -18.57
N VAL A 298 -2.79 2.11 -17.27
CA VAL A 298 -3.20 3.16 -16.31
C VAL A 298 -2.16 3.35 -15.22
N ALA A 299 -2.28 4.43 -14.45
CA ALA A 299 -1.39 4.69 -13.31
C ALA A 299 -1.33 3.48 -12.36
N GLY A 300 -0.17 3.22 -11.79
CA GLY A 300 0.16 1.99 -11.09
C GLY A 300 0.78 0.96 -12.04
N PRO A 301 0.01 0.24 -12.86
CA PRO A 301 0.55 -0.67 -13.89
C PRO A 301 1.67 -0.09 -14.75
N ILE A 302 1.51 1.13 -15.29
CA ILE A 302 2.51 1.79 -16.17
C ILE A 302 3.88 1.93 -15.48
N ASP A 303 3.91 2.17 -14.17
CA ASP A 303 5.15 2.38 -13.41
C ASP A 303 5.82 1.06 -12.97
N ILE A 304 5.09 -0.07 -13.05
CA ILE A 304 5.53 -1.35 -12.50
C ILE A 304 5.79 -2.39 -13.60
N ILE A 305 4.90 -2.45 -14.60
CA ILE A 305 4.94 -3.46 -15.65
C ILE A 305 5.86 -2.99 -16.79
N GLU A 306 6.84 -3.82 -17.10
CA GLU A 306 7.70 -3.66 -18.28
C GLU A 306 7.13 -4.53 -19.41
N ASN A 307 6.51 -3.89 -20.43
CA ASN A 307 5.87 -4.58 -21.55
C ASN A 307 6.81 -5.56 -22.25
N GLY A 308 6.37 -6.81 -22.41
CA GLY A 308 7.15 -7.90 -23.02
C GLY A 308 8.26 -8.46 -22.13
N ILE A 309 8.36 -8.02 -20.86
CA ILE A 309 9.33 -8.51 -19.88
C ILE A 309 8.66 -9.06 -18.64
N THR A 310 7.87 -8.24 -17.94
CA THR A 310 7.19 -8.64 -16.71
C THR A 310 5.68 -8.79 -16.89
N GLY A 311 5.16 -8.36 -18.03
CA GLY A 311 3.75 -8.43 -18.38
C GLY A 311 3.48 -7.68 -19.66
N HIS A 312 2.21 -7.40 -19.92
CA HIS A 312 1.77 -6.60 -21.04
C HIS A 312 0.55 -5.77 -20.68
N MET A 313 0.52 -4.54 -21.17
CA MET A 313 -0.60 -3.60 -20.98
C MET A 313 -1.25 -3.25 -22.30
N SER A 314 -2.57 -3.41 -22.37
CA SER A 314 -3.40 -3.04 -23.52
C SER A 314 -4.84 -2.77 -23.06
N GLU A 315 -5.59 -1.99 -23.85
CA GLU A 315 -7.04 -1.88 -23.67
C GLU A 315 -7.74 -3.21 -24.00
N ASP A 316 -7.12 -4.07 -24.79
CA ASP A 316 -7.55 -5.45 -25.02
C ASP A 316 -6.81 -6.41 -24.09
N LEU A 317 -7.48 -6.86 -23.03
CA LEU A 317 -6.91 -7.79 -22.05
C LEU A 317 -6.56 -9.15 -22.65
N LYS A 318 -7.27 -9.60 -23.70
CA LYS A 318 -6.98 -10.87 -24.37
C LYS A 318 -5.60 -10.83 -25.01
N THR A 319 -5.31 -9.78 -25.75
CA THR A 319 -3.98 -9.54 -26.33
C THR A 319 -2.91 -9.50 -25.23
N SER A 320 -3.20 -8.84 -24.08
CA SER A 320 -2.26 -8.81 -22.96
C SER A 320 -2.00 -10.20 -22.37
N ILE A 321 -3.01 -11.03 -22.23
CA ILE A 321 -2.89 -12.41 -21.73
C ILE A 321 -2.07 -13.25 -22.70
N ASP A 322 -2.33 -13.18 -24.01
CA ASP A 322 -1.61 -13.93 -25.03
C ASP A 322 -0.11 -13.63 -25.00
N VAL A 323 0.27 -12.36 -24.87
CA VAL A 323 1.69 -11.97 -24.70
C VAL A 323 2.27 -12.53 -23.40
N CYS A 324 1.53 -12.38 -22.28
CA CYS A 324 1.97 -12.83 -20.98
C CYS A 324 2.27 -14.33 -20.91
N LEU A 325 1.47 -15.17 -21.57
CA LEU A 325 1.66 -16.62 -21.61
C LEU A 325 3.00 -17.06 -22.21
N GLY A 326 3.62 -16.23 -23.05
CA GLY A 326 4.93 -16.48 -23.67
C GLY A 326 6.12 -15.97 -22.87
N LEU A 327 5.92 -15.28 -21.74
CA LEU A 327 7.01 -14.65 -20.99
C LEU A 327 7.75 -15.62 -20.05
N PRO A 328 9.10 -15.59 -20.00
CA PRO A 328 9.89 -16.44 -19.13
C PRO A 328 9.79 -16.00 -17.67
N ARG A 329 9.28 -16.86 -16.81
CA ARG A 329 8.98 -16.58 -15.38
C ARG A 329 10.22 -16.24 -14.55
N ASP A 330 11.35 -16.89 -14.82
CA ASP A 330 12.63 -16.63 -14.14
C ASP A 330 13.15 -15.21 -14.39
N ARG A 331 12.90 -14.67 -15.58
CA ARG A 331 13.24 -13.29 -15.92
C ARG A 331 12.35 -12.30 -15.15
N ILE A 332 11.05 -12.60 -15.03
CA ILE A 332 10.09 -11.78 -14.28
C ILE A 332 10.51 -11.69 -12.82
N GLU A 333 10.81 -12.82 -12.19
CA GLU A 333 11.27 -12.89 -10.81
C GLU A 333 12.53 -12.04 -10.58
N LYS A 334 13.53 -12.14 -11.47
CA LYS A 334 14.77 -11.33 -11.39
C LYS A 334 14.50 -9.83 -11.45
N VAL A 335 13.65 -9.37 -12.38
CA VAL A 335 13.31 -7.95 -12.52
C VAL A 335 12.57 -7.44 -11.28
N SER A 336 11.81 -8.29 -10.62
CA SER A 336 11.03 -7.93 -9.44
C SER A 336 11.86 -7.76 -8.15
N LEU A 337 13.17 -8.11 -8.16
CA LEU A 337 14.06 -7.97 -6.99
C LEU A 337 14.21 -6.52 -6.49
N LYS A 338 13.93 -5.53 -7.32
CA LYS A 338 13.93 -4.11 -6.96
C LYS A 338 12.83 -3.72 -5.96
N TRP A 339 11.76 -4.52 -5.82
CA TRP A 339 10.64 -4.21 -4.95
C TRP A 339 10.83 -4.80 -3.55
N THR A 340 11.51 -4.07 -2.66
CA THR A 340 11.79 -4.50 -1.29
C THR A 340 11.25 -3.51 -0.26
N TRP A 341 10.86 -4.02 0.92
CA TRP A 341 10.45 -3.18 2.04
C TRP A 341 11.60 -2.33 2.59
N LEU A 342 12.84 -2.81 2.47
CA LEU A 342 14.03 -2.00 2.81
C LEU A 342 14.11 -0.76 1.92
N GLN A 343 13.95 -0.90 0.61
CA GLN A 343 13.95 0.26 -0.31
C GLN A 343 12.78 1.20 -0.03
N CYS A 344 11.59 0.65 0.27
CA CYS A 344 10.43 1.44 0.70
C CYS A 344 10.76 2.27 1.94
N TRP A 345 11.41 1.67 2.96
CA TRP A 345 11.86 2.35 4.15
C TRP A 345 12.91 3.43 3.85
N GLU A 346 13.95 3.12 3.06
CA GLU A 346 15.00 4.09 2.72
C GLU A 346 14.43 5.34 2.03
N ILE A 347 13.50 5.16 1.09
CA ILE A 347 12.84 6.29 0.45
C ILE A 347 12.03 7.09 1.47
N PHE A 348 11.26 6.42 2.34
CA PHE A 348 10.49 7.10 3.38
C PHE A 348 11.38 7.89 4.32
N LYS A 349 12.42 7.25 4.88
CA LYS A 349 13.41 7.84 5.79
C LYS A 349 14.07 9.10 5.20
N ASN A 350 14.53 9.01 3.94
CA ASN A 350 15.21 10.10 3.25
C ASN A 350 14.28 11.30 2.94
N ASN A 351 12.98 11.10 3.02
CA ASN A 351 11.98 12.14 2.84
C ASN A 351 11.41 12.70 4.13
N LEU A 352 11.77 12.16 5.31
CA LEU A 352 11.33 12.69 6.59
C LEU A 352 11.82 14.13 6.80
N ILE A 353 10.91 14.99 7.24
CA ILE A 353 11.24 16.35 7.66
C ILE A 353 11.25 16.38 9.19
N ARG A 354 12.33 16.90 9.74
CA ARG A 354 12.48 17.02 11.18
C ARG A 354 11.49 18.05 11.72
N ASN A 355 10.81 17.67 12.79
CA ASN A 355 10.04 18.61 13.58
C ASN A 355 11.03 19.52 14.33
N THR A 356 11.22 20.72 13.82
CA THR A 356 11.96 21.77 14.56
C THR A 356 10.92 22.60 15.27
N THR A 357 10.59 22.23 16.51
CA THR A 357 9.98 23.20 17.43
C THR A 357 11.06 24.22 17.77
N TYR A 358 10.80 25.46 17.43
CA TYR A 358 11.63 26.60 17.82
C TYR A 358 11.51 26.85 19.32
#